data_f22eb1395360412de62767b4267e07a7
#
_entry.id   f22eb1395360412de62767b4267e07a7
#
_cell.length_a   1.000
_cell.length_b   1.000
_cell.length_c   1.000
_cell.angle_alpha   90.00
_cell.angle_beta   90.00
_cell.angle_gamma   90.00
#
_symmetry.space_group_name_H-M   'P 1'
#
loop_
_entity.id
_entity.type
_entity.pdbx_description
1 polymer ?
#
loop_
_entity_poly.entity_id
_entity_poly.type
_entity_poly.pdbx_seq_one_letter_code
_entity_poly.pdbx_strand_id
1 'polypeptide(L)'
;MNSDTITIGTRASKLALWQAEYVAAEIEKHHPAVRVELRKMTTKGDRILDAPLAKIGGKGLFTKELEQAMLAGEIDLAVHSLKDMPTEVPAGLVIGAITERLDAGDAFVSVHYRSMEELPQGARVGTSSLRRRAQLLAVRPDLTILDLRGNVNTRLAKLDAGEFDAIVLAAAGLKRLGLGDRIRTILPRAMILPAVGQGALAIECRADDLRILELIDFLRDPQMTAAAAAERAFLRRVEGGCQIPVGVYAEVGEGNVLHVEAMIASIDGMRVCRSRSMGAVDAAEKIGVALAEELLDAGGRDILKEIGITA
;
A
#
# COMPACT_ATOMS: atom_id res chain seq x y z
N MET A 1 6.86 -35.27 -19.06
CA MET A 1 7.12 -34.59 -17.78
C MET A 1 5.83 -33.86 -17.42
N ASN A 2 5.16 -34.26 -16.33
CA ASN A 2 4.01 -33.49 -15.86
C ASN A 2 4.52 -32.11 -15.46
N SER A 3 4.10 -31.07 -16.15
CA SER A 3 4.37 -29.70 -15.72
C SER A 3 3.59 -29.46 -14.45
N ASP A 4 4.30 -29.06 -13.40
CA ASP A 4 3.65 -28.73 -12.13
C ASP A 4 2.92 -27.40 -12.33
N THR A 5 1.60 -27.45 -12.41
CA THR A 5 0.79 -26.24 -12.62
C THR A 5 0.43 -25.62 -11.28
N ILE A 6 0.62 -24.31 -11.14
CA ILE A 6 0.15 -23.52 -10.01
C ILE A 6 -0.84 -22.45 -10.48
N THR A 7 -1.77 -22.11 -9.62
CA THR A 7 -2.82 -21.12 -9.92
C THR A 7 -2.64 -19.87 -9.07
N ILE A 8 -2.45 -18.73 -9.73
CA ILE A 8 -2.41 -17.41 -9.07
C ILE A 8 -3.80 -16.77 -9.15
N GLY A 9 -4.40 -16.50 -7.99
CA GLY A 9 -5.60 -15.70 -7.90
C GLY A 9 -5.30 -14.20 -8.06
N THR A 10 -6.09 -13.50 -8.88
CA THR A 10 -5.92 -12.06 -9.09
C THR A 10 -7.24 -11.34 -9.32
N ARG A 11 -7.28 -10.05 -8.96
CA ARG A 11 -8.41 -9.18 -9.31
C ARG A 11 -8.37 -8.81 -10.79
N ALA A 12 -9.51 -8.40 -11.34
CA ALA A 12 -9.62 -8.06 -12.76
C ALA A 12 -9.08 -6.66 -13.12
N SER A 13 -8.65 -5.83 -12.16
CA SER A 13 -8.10 -4.51 -12.47
C SER A 13 -6.76 -4.63 -13.21
N LYS A 14 -6.48 -3.69 -14.14
CA LYS A 14 -5.23 -3.71 -14.94
C LYS A 14 -3.98 -3.81 -14.07
N LEU A 15 -3.95 -3.10 -12.93
CA LEU A 15 -2.80 -3.14 -12.03
C LEU A 15 -2.67 -4.50 -11.33
N ALA A 16 -3.77 -5.08 -10.86
CA ALA A 16 -3.72 -6.40 -10.22
C ALA A 16 -3.30 -7.49 -11.22
N LEU A 17 -3.80 -7.43 -12.45
CA LEU A 17 -3.39 -8.36 -13.52
C LEU A 17 -1.90 -8.21 -13.81
N TRP A 18 -1.40 -6.99 -13.99
CA TRP A 18 0.03 -6.76 -14.21
C TRP A 18 0.89 -7.35 -13.08
N GLN A 19 0.46 -7.17 -11.83
CA GLN A 19 1.19 -7.70 -10.66
C GLN A 19 1.23 -9.23 -10.66
N ALA A 20 0.11 -9.88 -10.97
CA ALA A 20 0.04 -11.33 -11.06
C ALA A 20 0.84 -11.87 -12.26
N GLU A 21 0.76 -11.22 -13.42
CA GLU A 21 1.53 -11.56 -14.62
C GLU A 21 3.04 -11.42 -14.40
N TYR A 22 3.46 -10.37 -13.69
CA TYR A 22 4.86 -10.17 -13.31
C TYR A 22 5.37 -11.32 -12.43
N VAL A 23 4.63 -11.68 -11.38
CA VAL A 23 5.02 -12.78 -10.48
C VAL A 23 5.01 -14.12 -11.22
N ALA A 24 4.01 -14.36 -12.08
CA ALA A 24 3.92 -15.56 -12.91
C ALA A 24 5.17 -15.69 -13.81
N ALA A 25 5.54 -14.62 -14.52
CA ALA A 25 6.70 -14.62 -15.39
C ALA A 25 8.03 -14.84 -14.62
N GLU A 26 8.18 -14.27 -13.42
CA GLU A 26 9.38 -14.50 -12.61
C GLU A 26 9.41 -15.96 -12.07
N ILE A 27 8.29 -16.55 -11.69
CA ILE A 27 8.22 -17.96 -11.28
C ILE A 27 8.59 -18.88 -12.45
N GLU A 28 7.98 -18.72 -13.63
CA GLU A 28 8.27 -19.57 -14.80
C GLU A 28 9.74 -19.42 -15.27
N LYS A 29 10.33 -18.24 -15.13
CA LYS A 29 11.74 -17.99 -15.43
C LYS A 29 12.70 -18.70 -14.48
N HIS A 30 12.40 -18.70 -13.15
CA HIS A 30 13.23 -19.37 -12.14
C HIS A 30 12.98 -20.87 -12.08
N HIS A 31 11.77 -21.30 -12.38
CA HIS A 31 11.32 -22.69 -12.34
C HIS A 31 10.72 -23.12 -13.69
N PRO A 32 11.54 -23.39 -14.73
CA PRO A 32 11.06 -23.65 -16.10
C PRO A 32 10.15 -24.89 -16.24
N ALA A 33 10.13 -25.77 -15.23
CA ALA A 33 9.23 -26.93 -15.20
C ALA A 33 7.82 -26.61 -14.68
N VAL A 34 7.66 -25.45 -14.04
CA VAL A 34 6.38 -24.98 -13.48
C VAL A 34 5.64 -24.18 -14.52
N ARG A 35 4.33 -24.39 -14.62
CA ARG A 35 3.41 -23.58 -15.40
C ARG A 35 2.51 -22.78 -14.48
N VAL A 36 2.30 -21.50 -14.79
CA VAL A 36 1.45 -20.62 -13.99
C VAL A 36 0.16 -20.28 -14.73
N GLU A 37 -0.98 -20.51 -14.09
CA GLU A 37 -2.29 -20.10 -14.58
C GLU A 37 -2.85 -18.96 -13.73
N LEU A 38 -3.49 -17.97 -14.38
CA LEU A 38 -4.11 -16.85 -13.69
C LEU A 38 -5.63 -17.06 -13.59
N ARG A 39 -6.15 -17.04 -12.36
CA ARG A 39 -7.58 -17.07 -12.08
C ARG A 39 -8.09 -15.69 -11.68
N LYS A 40 -8.87 -15.06 -12.58
CA LYS A 40 -9.47 -13.75 -12.32
C LYS A 40 -10.66 -13.88 -11.38
N MET A 41 -10.67 -13.05 -10.33
CA MET A 41 -11.72 -13.02 -9.32
C MET A 41 -12.24 -11.60 -9.12
N THR A 42 -13.49 -11.46 -8.68
CA THR A 42 -14.10 -10.17 -8.38
C THR A 42 -14.31 -10.07 -6.88
N THR A 43 -13.74 -9.04 -6.25
CA THR A 43 -13.88 -8.81 -4.81
C THR A 43 -15.04 -7.86 -4.49
N LYS A 44 -15.48 -7.85 -3.24
CA LYS A 44 -16.49 -6.91 -2.75
C LYS A 44 -16.05 -5.46 -2.96
N GLY A 45 -14.76 -5.17 -2.76
CA GLY A 45 -14.20 -3.84 -2.98
C GLY A 45 -14.24 -3.38 -4.44
N ASP A 46 -14.23 -4.32 -5.41
CA ASP A 46 -14.36 -4.00 -6.84
C ASP A 46 -15.79 -3.63 -7.23
N ARG A 47 -16.79 -4.16 -6.50
CA ARG A 47 -18.22 -3.92 -6.77
C ARG A 47 -18.74 -2.61 -6.20
N ILE A 48 -18.14 -2.12 -5.10
CA ILE A 48 -18.63 -0.93 -4.39
C ILE A 48 -17.83 0.29 -4.84
N LEU A 49 -18.36 1.04 -5.80
CA LEU A 49 -17.73 2.25 -6.33
C LEU A 49 -18.31 3.55 -5.76
N ASP A 50 -19.53 3.52 -5.23
CA ASP A 50 -20.35 4.70 -4.92
C ASP A 50 -20.24 5.20 -3.46
N ALA A 51 -19.50 4.48 -2.60
CA ALA A 51 -19.33 4.87 -1.22
C ALA A 51 -17.85 5.05 -0.85
N PRO A 52 -17.48 6.04 -0.01
CA PRO A 52 -16.11 6.16 0.52
C PRO A 52 -15.68 4.89 1.24
N LEU A 53 -14.45 4.42 1.04
CA LEU A 53 -13.93 3.21 1.70
C LEU A 53 -14.03 3.30 3.22
N ALA A 54 -13.85 4.51 3.78
CA ALA A 54 -13.99 4.79 5.21
C ALA A 54 -15.39 4.48 5.75
N LYS A 55 -16.45 4.59 4.93
CA LYS A 55 -17.84 4.30 5.32
C LYS A 55 -18.23 2.84 5.12
N ILE A 56 -17.52 2.10 4.25
CA ILE A 56 -17.88 0.72 3.93
C ILE A 56 -17.46 -0.22 5.07
N GLY A 57 -16.43 0.16 5.85
CA GLY A 57 -15.92 -0.64 6.96
C GLY A 57 -15.52 -2.06 6.55
N GLY A 58 -14.58 -2.65 7.26
CA GLY A 58 -14.20 -4.06 7.09
C GLY A 58 -12.78 -4.24 6.57
N LYS A 59 -12.02 -5.04 7.32
CA LYS A 59 -10.71 -5.56 6.91
C LYS A 59 -10.93 -6.50 5.70
N GLY A 60 -10.02 -6.47 4.74
CA GLY A 60 -10.02 -7.44 3.64
C GLY A 60 -10.99 -7.18 2.49
N LEU A 61 -11.41 -5.93 2.21
CA LEU A 61 -12.32 -5.60 1.10
C LEU A 61 -11.82 -6.07 -0.28
N PHE A 62 -10.52 -6.22 -0.44
CA PHE A 62 -9.86 -6.60 -1.69
C PHE A 62 -9.14 -7.94 -1.63
N THR A 63 -9.14 -8.62 -0.47
CA THR A 63 -8.39 -9.86 -0.26
C THR A 63 -9.29 -11.05 0.09
N LYS A 64 -10.43 -10.84 0.77
CA LYS A 64 -11.26 -11.88 1.37
C LYS A 64 -11.66 -12.99 0.40
N GLU A 65 -12.08 -12.69 -0.81
CA GLU A 65 -12.49 -13.69 -1.80
C GLU A 65 -11.29 -14.52 -2.29
N LEU A 66 -10.10 -13.89 -2.42
CA LEU A 66 -8.86 -14.58 -2.74
C LEU A 66 -8.40 -15.47 -1.58
N GLU A 67 -8.46 -14.96 -0.35
CA GLU A 67 -8.15 -15.71 0.88
C GLU A 67 -9.03 -16.96 1.01
N GLN A 68 -10.34 -16.81 0.79
CA GLN A 68 -11.27 -17.95 0.81
C GLN A 68 -10.95 -19.00 -0.27
N ALA A 69 -10.60 -18.58 -1.49
CA ALA A 69 -10.23 -19.47 -2.56
C ALA A 69 -8.90 -20.20 -2.28
N MET A 70 -7.92 -19.54 -1.63
CA MET A 70 -6.69 -20.20 -1.17
C MET A 70 -6.96 -21.26 -0.11
N LEU A 71 -7.77 -20.94 0.90
CA LEU A 71 -8.15 -21.89 1.95
C LEU A 71 -8.97 -23.07 1.41
N ALA A 72 -9.76 -22.87 0.35
CA ALA A 72 -10.50 -23.92 -0.33
C ALA A 72 -9.63 -24.76 -1.30
N GLY A 73 -8.35 -24.39 -1.50
CA GLY A 73 -7.47 -25.06 -2.46
C GLY A 73 -7.81 -24.80 -3.94
N GLU A 74 -8.59 -23.75 -4.20
CA GLU A 74 -8.99 -23.36 -5.57
C GLU A 74 -7.93 -22.54 -6.29
N ILE A 75 -7.05 -21.87 -5.53
CA ILE A 75 -5.85 -21.18 -5.99
C ILE A 75 -4.70 -21.48 -5.03
N ASP A 76 -3.47 -21.40 -5.51
CA ASP A 76 -2.29 -21.71 -4.71
C ASP A 76 -1.73 -20.47 -4.01
N LEU A 77 -1.76 -19.33 -4.68
CA LEU A 77 -1.29 -18.06 -4.14
C LEU A 77 -2.06 -16.87 -4.71
N ALA A 78 -1.94 -15.72 -4.07
CA ALA A 78 -2.46 -14.45 -4.55
C ALA A 78 -1.38 -13.35 -4.46
N VAL A 79 -1.44 -12.39 -5.41
CA VAL A 79 -0.49 -11.27 -5.47
C VAL A 79 -1.23 -9.98 -5.15
N HIS A 80 -0.71 -9.25 -4.18
CA HIS A 80 -1.29 -8.00 -3.69
C HIS A 80 -0.28 -6.86 -3.70
N SER A 81 -0.74 -5.63 -3.82
CA SER A 81 0.05 -4.50 -3.33
C SER A 81 0.13 -4.62 -1.81
N LEU A 82 1.33 -4.63 -1.23
CA LEU A 82 1.51 -4.86 0.22
C LEU A 82 0.71 -3.86 1.07
N LYS A 83 0.59 -2.62 0.62
CA LYS A 83 -0.19 -1.56 1.31
C LYS A 83 -1.69 -1.84 1.42
N ASP A 84 -2.22 -2.74 0.58
CA ASP A 84 -3.64 -3.10 0.55
C ASP A 84 -3.93 -4.34 1.43
N MET A 85 -2.87 -5.00 1.93
CA MET A 85 -2.97 -6.14 2.84
C MET A 85 -3.36 -5.70 4.25
N PRO A 86 -4.29 -6.40 4.89
CA PRO A 86 -4.57 -6.18 6.31
C PRO A 86 -3.34 -6.44 7.16
N THR A 87 -3.26 -5.80 8.33
CA THR A 87 -2.14 -5.99 9.27
C THR A 87 -2.09 -7.41 9.82
N GLU A 88 -3.23 -8.08 9.90
CA GLU A 88 -3.38 -9.48 10.29
C GLU A 88 -3.88 -10.28 9.10
N VAL A 89 -3.22 -11.39 8.83
CA VAL A 89 -3.59 -12.35 7.78
C VAL A 89 -4.47 -13.42 8.43
N PRO A 90 -5.52 -13.93 7.75
CA PRO A 90 -6.36 -14.98 8.28
C PRO A 90 -5.58 -16.23 8.68
N ALA A 91 -6.07 -16.93 9.72
CA ALA A 91 -5.47 -18.22 10.14
C ALA A 91 -5.41 -19.21 8.96
N GLY A 92 -4.29 -19.89 8.81
CA GLY A 92 -4.02 -20.81 7.70
C GLY A 92 -3.39 -20.15 6.48
N LEU A 93 -3.30 -18.82 6.43
CA LEU A 93 -2.60 -18.08 5.38
C LEU A 93 -1.37 -17.33 5.92
N VAL A 94 -0.47 -16.98 5.03
CA VAL A 94 0.76 -16.23 5.33
C VAL A 94 1.17 -15.37 4.14
N ILE A 95 1.83 -14.25 4.41
CA ILE A 95 2.60 -13.54 3.39
C ILE A 95 3.91 -14.32 3.21
N GLY A 96 3.96 -15.18 2.20
CA GLY A 96 5.08 -16.07 1.93
C GLY A 96 6.30 -15.33 1.41
N ALA A 97 6.13 -14.26 0.62
CA ALA A 97 7.21 -13.42 0.15
C ALA A 97 6.76 -11.94 0.04
N ILE A 98 7.70 -11.03 0.28
CA ILE A 98 7.56 -9.59 0.01
C ILE A 98 8.66 -9.22 -0.97
N THR A 99 8.28 -8.65 -2.11
CA THR A 99 9.24 -8.27 -3.16
C THR A 99 10.01 -7.01 -2.81
N GLU A 100 11.11 -6.78 -3.52
CA GLU A 100 11.77 -5.49 -3.53
C GLU A 100 10.75 -4.34 -3.76
N ARG A 101 11.01 -3.22 -3.09
CA ARG A 101 10.20 -2.00 -3.20
C ARG A 101 10.59 -1.22 -4.45
N LEU A 102 9.66 -1.09 -5.40
CA LEU A 102 9.91 -0.33 -6.62
C LEU A 102 10.05 1.18 -6.36
N ASP A 103 9.02 1.80 -5.80
CA ASP A 103 8.98 3.22 -5.46
C ASP A 103 7.88 3.46 -4.42
N ALA A 104 8.26 3.95 -3.25
CA ALA A 104 7.33 4.25 -2.18
C ALA A 104 6.63 5.61 -2.36
N GLY A 105 7.11 6.45 -3.28
CA GLY A 105 6.66 7.83 -3.42
C GLY A 105 5.20 7.98 -3.83
N ASP A 106 4.63 9.10 -3.43
CA ASP A 106 3.36 9.58 -3.96
C ASP A 106 3.63 10.51 -5.13
N ALA A 107 3.01 10.22 -6.28
CA ALA A 107 3.15 10.98 -7.51
C ALA A 107 2.11 12.09 -7.58
N PHE A 108 2.56 13.32 -7.82
CA PHE A 108 1.74 14.43 -8.25
C PHE A 108 1.46 14.30 -9.75
N VAL A 109 0.20 14.28 -10.11
CA VAL A 109 -0.26 14.15 -11.50
C VAL A 109 -1.21 15.30 -11.80
N SER A 110 -0.90 16.08 -12.84
CA SER A 110 -1.73 17.18 -13.31
C SER A 110 -1.61 17.33 -14.82
N VAL A 111 -2.65 17.85 -15.47
CA VAL A 111 -2.61 18.21 -16.90
C VAL A 111 -1.85 19.53 -17.09
N HIS A 112 -2.11 20.52 -16.22
CA HIS A 112 -1.68 21.91 -16.42
C HIS A 112 -0.50 22.31 -15.54
N TYR A 113 -0.34 21.72 -14.35
CA TYR A 113 0.66 22.15 -13.36
C TYR A 113 1.80 21.14 -13.24
N ARG A 114 3.01 21.62 -13.04
CA ARG A 114 4.22 20.78 -12.94
C ARG A 114 4.51 20.32 -11.53
N SER A 115 4.08 21.11 -10.53
CA SER A 115 4.33 20.85 -9.12
C SER A 115 3.18 21.35 -8.23
N MET A 116 3.23 20.99 -6.96
CA MET A 116 2.27 21.45 -5.94
C MET A 116 2.31 22.96 -5.71
N GLU A 117 3.48 23.56 -5.86
CA GLU A 117 3.71 24.99 -5.67
C GLU A 117 3.03 25.83 -6.78
N GLU A 118 2.92 25.28 -7.98
CA GLU A 118 2.25 25.93 -9.12
C GLU A 118 0.71 25.92 -9.01
N LEU A 119 0.15 25.11 -8.11
CA LEU A 119 -1.30 25.06 -7.93
C LEU A 119 -1.85 26.41 -7.42
N PRO A 120 -2.92 26.94 -8.03
CA PRO A 120 -3.57 28.14 -7.52
C PRO A 120 -4.17 27.93 -6.13
N GLN A 121 -4.46 29.04 -5.44
CA GLN A 121 -5.18 28.99 -4.17
C GLN A 121 -6.56 28.35 -4.38
N GLY A 122 -6.94 27.45 -3.49
CA GLY A 122 -8.21 26.72 -3.55
C GLY A 122 -8.25 25.61 -4.60
N ALA A 123 -7.11 25.24 -5.23
CA ALA A 123 -7.05 24.19 -6.23
C ALA A 123 -7.67 22.86 -5.76
N ARG A 124 -8.39 22.20 -6.67
CA ARG A 124 -9.05 20.93 -6.42
C ARG A 124 -8.07 19.76 -6.58
N VAL A 125 -7.72 19.10 -5.47
CA VAL A 125 -6.81 17.94 -5.49
C VAL A 125 -7.55 16.67 -5.15
N GLY A 126 -7.51 15.71 -6.07
CA GLY A 126 -8.23 14.44 -5.96
C GLY A 126 -7.44 13.39 -5.16
N THR A 127 -7.98 12.99 -4.00
CA THR A 127 -7.54 11.82 -3.24
C THR A 127 -8.58 11.38 -2.22
N SER A 128 -8.86 10.07 -2.09
CA SER A 128 -9.67 9.51 -1.00
C SER A 128 -8.82 8.96 0.16
N SER A 129 -7.50 9.13 0.11
CA SER A 129 -6.60 8.70 1.18
C SER A 129 -6.55 9.75 2.28
N LEU A 130 -6.99 9.39 3.49
CA LEU A 130 -6.91 10.27 4.67
C LEU A 130 -5.46 10.65 4.99
N ARG A 131 -4.52 9.73 4.80
CA ARG A 131 -3.09 9.97 4.94
C ARG A 131 -2.61 11.09 4.01
N ARG A 132 -2.98 11.03 2.72
CA ARG A 132 -2.61 12.08 1.75
C ARG A 132 -3.29 13.39 2.07
N ARG A 133 -4.60 13.34 2.33
CA ARG A 133 -5.38 14.53 2.67
C ARG A 133 -4.76 15.30 3.83
N ALA A 134 -4.50 14.62 4.94
CA ALA A 134 -3.94 15.24 6.14
C ALA A 134 -2.59 15.93 5.85
N GLN A 135 -1.69 15.24 5.16
CA GLN A 135 -0.37 15.77 4.86
C GLN A 135 -0.38 16.89 3.82
N LEU A 136 -1.25 16.80 2.82
CA LEU A 136 -1.43 17.88 1.83
C LEU A 136 -1.95 19.15 2.51
N LEU A 137 -2.97 19.03 3.36
CA LEU A 137 -3.54 20.17 4.08
C LEU A 137 -2.58 20.74 5.12
N ALA A 138 -1.69 19.96 5.72
CA ALA A 138 -0.67 20.46 6.62
C ALA A 138 0.33 21.40 5.92
N VAL A 139 0.59 21.20 4.63
CA VAL A 139 1.53 22.03 3.84
C VAL A 139 0.79 23.10 3.04
N ARG A 140 -0.39 22.81 2.53
CA ARG A 140 -1.22 23.68 1.69
C ARG A 140 -2.68 23.66 2.21
N PRO A 141 -2.95 24.37 3.31
CA PRO A 141 -4.28 24.41 3.96
C PRO A 141 -5.36 25.06 3.08
N ASP A 142 -4.97 25.75 2.04
CA ASP A 142 -5.84 26.39 1.07
C ASP A 142 -6.45 25.41 0.06
N LEU A 143 -5.91 24.20 -0.11
CA LEU A 143 -6.38 23.25 -1.11
C LEU A 143 -7.77 22.70 -0.80
N THR A 144 -8.54 22.50 -1.88
CA THR A 144 -9.81 21.77 -1.81
C THR A 144 -9.57 20.30 -2.11
N ILE A 145 -9.51 19.47 -1.07
CA ILE A 145 -9.30 18.03 -1.24
C ILE A 145 -10.64 17.34 -1.50
N LEU A 146 -10.75 16.70 -2.67
CA LEU A 146 -11.94 16.01 -3.14
C LEU A 146 -11.71 14.50 -3.24
N ASP A 147 -12.78 13.73 -3.01
CA ASP A 147 -12.73 12.27 -3.12
C ASP A 147 -12.49 11.82 -4.56
N LEU A 148 -11.51 10.93 -4.74
CA LEU A 148 -11.15 10.34 -6.02
C LEU A 148 -11.20 8.81 -5.93
N ARG A 149 -12.21 8.21 -6.57
CA ARG A 149 -12.46 6.76 -6.58
C ARG A 149 -12.26 6.15 -7.96
N GLY A 150 -12.08 4.83 -7.97
CA GLY A 150 -11.86 4.02 -9.16
C GLY A 150 -10.43 3.44 -9.21
N ASN A 151 -10.15 2.68 -10.25
CA ASN A 151 -8.79 2.20 -10.55
C ASN A 151 -7.93 3.35 -11.12
N VAL A 152 -6.63 3.10 -11.35
CA VAL A 152 -5.69 4.12 -11.83
C VAL A 152 -6.18 4.79 -13.12
N ASN A 153 -6.64 4.00 -14.09
CA ASN A 153 -7.12 4.54 -15.38
C ASN A 153 -8.36 5.42 -15.21
N THR A 154 -9.32 5.00 -14.39
CA THR A 154 -10.52 5.80 -14.09
C THR A 154 -10.16 7.13 -13.45
N ARG A 155 -9.20 7.11 -12.49
CA ARG A 155 -8.76 8.34 -11.81
C ARG A 155 -8.06 9.30 -12.76
N LEU A 156 -7.24 8.78 -13.67
CA LEU A 156 -6.61 9.60 -14.72
C LEU A 156 -7.64 10.18 -15.68
N ALA A 157 -8.64 9.40 -16.10
CA ALA A 157 -9.71 9.87 -16.96
C ALA A 157 -10.50 11.02 -16.32
N LYS A 158 -10.77 10.97 -15.02
CA LYS A 158 -11.42 12.06 -14.28
C LYS A 158 -10.56 13.34 -14.24
N LEU A 159 -9.23 13.18 -14.06
CA LEU A 159 -8.31 14.30 -14.17
C LEU A 159 -8.33 14.90 -15.57
N ASP A 160 -8.28 14.06 -16.62
CA ASP A 160 -8.29 14.50 -18.01
C ASP A 160 -9.61 15.19 -18.40
N ALA A 161 -10.72 14.80 -17.75
CA ALA A 161 -12.02 15.46 -17.87
C ALA A 161 -12.13 16.80 -17.11
N GLY A 162 -11.07 17.22 -16.39
CA GLY A 162 -11.04 18.50 -15.66
C GLY A 162 -11.83 18.51 -14.35
N GLU A 163 -12.19 17.34 -13.80
CA GLU A 163 -12.83 17.26 -12.48
C GLU A 163 -11.91 17.75 -11.35
N PHE A 164 -10.58 17.65 -11.57
CA PHE A 164 -9.53 18.03 -10.63
C PHE A 164 -8.44 18.83 -11.31
N ASP A 165 -7.78 19.70 -10.57
CA ASP A 165 -6.60 20.44 -11.03
C ASP A 165 -5.34 19.57 -10.92
N ALA A 166 -5.32 18.66 -9.92
CA ALA A 166 -4.31 17.63 -9.74
C ALA A 166 -4.88 16.43 -9.01
N ILE A 167 -4.20 15.28 -9.10
CA ILE A 167 -4.48 14.09 -8.31
C ILE A 167 -3.19 13.53 -7.73
N VAL A 168 -3.27 12.81 -6.61
CA VAL A 168 -2.12 12.15 -5.99
C VAL A 168 -2.30 10.64 -6.02
N LEU A 169 -1.37 9.94 -6.66
CA LEU A 169 -1.36 8.48 -6.84
C LEU A 169 -0.04 7.88 -6.34
N ALA A 170 -0.02 6.56 -6.07
CA ALA A 170 1.23 5.88 -5.79
C ALA A 170 2.07 5.74 -7.07
N ALA A 171 3.32 6.19 -7.04
CA ALA A 171 4.23 6.17 -8.19
C ALA A 171 4.43 4.76 -8.74
N ALA A 172 4.60 3.76 -7.87
CA ALA A 172 4.76 2.36 -8.29
C ALA A 172 3.58 1.86 -9.14
N GLY A 173 2.34 2.26 -8.83
CA GLY A 173 1.17 1.89 -9.61
C GLY A 173 1.19 2.46 -11.03
N LEU A 174 1.60 3.72 -11.18
CA LEU A 174 1.74 4.36 -12.49
C LEU A 174 2.88 3.73 -13.30
N LYS A 175 4.05 3.52 -12.68
CA LYS A 175 5.21 2.90 -13.31
C LYS A 175 4.90 1.49 -13.81
N ARG A 176 4.23 0.66 -13.00
CA ARG A 176 3.82 -0.71 -13.38
C ARG A 176 2.89 -0.74 -14.57
N LEU A 177 2.04 0.25 -14.70
CA LEU A 177 1.11 0.37 -15.84
C LEU A 177 1.71 1.05 -17.07
N GLY A 178 3.01 1.38 -17.07
CA GLY A 178 3.65 2.12 -18.17
C GLY A 178 3.18 3.57 -18.28
N LEU A 179 2.64 4.13 -17.19
CA LEU A 179 2.09 5.50 -17.13
C LEU A 179 3.03 6.46 -16.39
N GLY A 180 4.32 6.16 -16.39
CA GLY A 180 5.35 6.99 -15.73
C GLY A 180 5.38 8.43 -16.26
N ASP A 181 5.12 8.63 -17.54
CA ASP A 181 5.08 9.95 -18.21
C ASP A 181 3.97 10.88 -17.67
N ARG A 182 2.96 10.32 -16.98
CA ARG A 182 1.91 11.08 -16.30
C ARG A 182 2.38 11.70 -14.99
N ILE A 183 3.50 11.23 -14.44
CA ILE A 183 4.08 11.75 -13.19
C ILE A 183 4.74 13.09 -13.50
N ARG A 184 4.23 14.16 -12.90
CA ARG A 184 4.87 15.49 -12.97
C ARG A 184 6.02 15.58 -11.98
N THR A 185 5.76 15.18 -10.75
CA THR A 185 6.74 15.23 -9.65
C THR A 185 6.45 14.09 -8.66
N ILE A 186 7.48 13.47 -8.12
CA ILE A 186 7.37 12.63 -6.92
C ILE A 186 7.40 13.56 -5.71
N LEU A 187 6.36 13.52 -4.90
CA LEU A 187 6.28 14.33 -3.70
C LEU A 187 7.34 13.90 -2.69
N PRO A 188 8.15 14.83 -2.16
CA PRO A 188 9.20 14.50 -1.21
C PRO A 188 8.64 13.83 0.05
N ARG A 189 9.36 12.86 0.63
CA ARG A 189 8.97 12.22 1.90
C ARG A 189 8.84 13.23 3.06
N ALA A 190 9.60 14.31 3.02
CA ALA A 190 9.44 15.40 3.98
C ALA A 190 8.02 16.00 3.96
N MET A 191 7.39 16.06 2.78
CA MET A 191 6.02 16.54 2.59
C MET A 191 5.00 15.42 2.83
N ILE A 192 5.19 14.25 2.22
CA ILE A 192 4.25 13.13 2.28
C ILE A 192 4.98 11.82 2.59
N LEU A 193 4.80 11.29 3.79
CA LEU A 193 5.18 9.92 4.12
C LEU A 193 4.24 8.94 3.44
N PRO A 194 4.78 7.87 2.81
CA PRO A 194 3.98 6.88 2.11
C PRO A 194 3.08 6.06 3.03
N ALA A 195 2.21 5.25 2.43
CA ALA A 195 1.46 4.22 3.14
C ALA A 195 2.39 3.05 3.48
N VAL A 196 2.08 2.34 4.56
CA VAL A 196 2.75 1.08 4.96
C VAL A 196 2.83 0.13 3.76
N GLY A 197 4.02 -0.35 3.44
CA GLY A 197 4.27 -1.27 2.33
C GLY A 197 4.10 -0.69 0.93
N GLN A 198 3.91 0.63 0.78
CA GLN A 198 3.74 1.22 -0.55
C GLN A 198 4.96 0.96 -1.43
N GLY A 199 4.71 0.46 -2.65
CA GLY A 199 5.74 0.14 -3.64
C GLY A 199 6.11 -1.34 -3.73
N ALA A 200 5.91 -2.14 -2.67
CA ALA A 200 6.18 -3.57 -2.66
C ALA A 200 4.94 -4.41 -3.01
N LEU A 201 5.17 -5.65 -3.45
CA LEU A 201 4.15 -6.68 -3.59
C LEU A 201 4.23 -7.65 -2.41
N ALA A 202 3.07 -8.19 -2.03
CA ALA A 202 2.94 -9.31 -1.11
C ALA A 202 2.43 -10.52 -1.88
N ILE A 203 3.10 -11.64 -1.72
CA ILE A 203 2.64 -12.93 -2.22
C ILE A 203 2.08 -13.70 -1.03
N GLU A 204 0.76 -13.91 -1.05
CA GLU A 204 0.03 -14.60 -0.02
C GLU A 204 -0.24 -16.05 -0.44
N CYS A 205 -0.07 -17.02 0.48
CA CYS A 205 -0.31 -18.42 0.24
C CYS A 205 -0.75 -19.14 1.53
N ARG A 206 -1.06 -20.44 1.45
CA ARG A 206 -1.30 -21.26 2.64
C ARG A 206 -0.04 -21.40 3.47
N ALA A 207 -0.17 -21.30 4.79
CA ALA A 207 0.96 -21.35 5.72
C ALA A 207 1.64 -22.74 5.81
N ASP A 208 0.92 -23.79 5.47
CA ASP A 208 1.38 -25.18 5.48
C ASP A 208 1.80 -25.71 4.09
N ASP A 209 1.66 -24.92 3.03
CA ASP A 209 2.05 -25.30 1.67
C ASP A 209 3.56 -25.03 1.44
N LEU A 210 4.39 -25.94 1.96
CA LEU A 210 5.85 -25.83 1.85
C LEU A 210 6.31 -25.78 0.40
N ARG A 211 5.62 -26.47 -0.53
CA ARG A 211 5.93 -26.45 -1.97
C ARG A 211 5.84 -25.02 -2.53
N ILE A 212 4.75 -24.32 -2.21
CA ILE A 212 4.56 -22.94 -2.69
C ILE A 212 5.53 -22.00 -1.99
N LEU A 213 5.76 -22.14 -0.69
CA LEU A 213 6.71 -21.32 0.06
C LEU A 213 8.13 -21.41 -0.50
N GLU A 214 8.61 -22.62 -0.81
CA GLU A 214 9.91 -22.84 -1.45
C GLU A 214 9.96 -22.26 -2.87
N LEU A 215 8.86 -22.42 -3.63
CA LEU A 215 8.76 -21.95 -5.01
C LEU A 215 8.89 -20.43 -5.12
N ILE A 216 8.35 -19.68 -4.16
CA ILE A 216 8.32 -18.20 -4.20
C ILE A 216 9.44 -17.54 -3.37
N ASP A 217 10.27 -18.30 -2.66
CA ASP A 217 11.28 -17.74 -1.74
C ASP A 217 12.28 -16.80 -2.45
N PHE A 218 12.62 -17.07 -3.71
CA PHE A 218 13.51 -16.21 -4.51
C PHE A 218 12.93 -14.78 -4.75
N LEU A 219 11.62 -14.59 -4.59
CA LEU A 219 10.96 -13.29 -4.69
C LEU A 219 11.09 -12.46 -3.41
N ARG A 220 11.50 -13.09 -2.31
CA ARG A 220 11.63 -12.43 -1.01
C ARG A 220 12.83 -11.51 -0.99
N ASP A 221 12.57 -10.23 -0.79
CA ASP A 221 13.61 -9.25 -0.47
C ASP A 221 13.78 -9.13 1.05
N PRO A 222 14.96 -9.47 1.60
CA PRO A 222 15.18 -9.44 3.05
C PRO A 222 15.08 -8.03 3.64
N GLN A 223 15.57 -7.01 2.93
CA GLN A 223 15.55 -5.63 3.41
C GLN A 223 14.12 -5.09 3.44
N MET A 224 13.34 -5.35 2.36
CA MET A 224 11.95 -4.96 2.32
C MET A 224 11.11 -5.75 3.33
N THR A 225 11.44 -7.02 3.57
CA THR A 225 10.75 -7.84 4.60
C THR A 225 10.93 -7.22 5.99
N ALA A 226 12.14 -6.80 6.34
CA ALA A 226 12.43 -6.13 7.60
C ALA A 226 11.73 -4.75 7.69
N ALA A 227 11.81 -3.95 6.63
CA ALA A 227 11.12 -2.67 6.55
C ALA A 227 9.59 -2.85 6.73
N ALA A 228 9.01 -3.82 6.03
CA ALA A 228 7.59 -4.14 6.14
C ALA A 228 7.20 -4.62 7.54
N ALA A 229 8.07 -5.38 8.22
CA ALA A 229 7.83 -5.82 9.60
C ALA A 229 7.68 -4.62 10.55
N ALA A 230 8.56 -3.63 10.46
CA ALA A 230 8.48 -2.40 11.28
C ALA A 230 7.25 -1.56 10.93
N GLU A 231 7.02 -1.31 9.63
CA GLU A 231 5.88 -0.52 9.16
C GLU A 231 4.54 -1.14 9.57
N ARG A 232 4.39 -2.46 9.41
CA ARG A 232 3.17 -3.20 9.75
C ARG A 232 2.98 -3.31 11.26
N ALA A 233 4.06 -3.46 12.05
CA ALA A 233 4.00 -3.46 13.50
C ALA A 233 3.53 -2.11 14.05
N PHE A 234 4.02 -1.00 13.49
CA PHE A 234 3.51 0.34 13.79
C PHE A 234 2.01 0.44 13.51
N LEU A 235 1.58 0.07 12.30
CA LEU A 235 0.19 0.17 11.88
C LEU A 235 -0.74 -0.70 12.74
N ARG A 236 -0.29 -1.90 13.10
CA ARG A 236 -1.02 -2.81 14.00
C ARG A 236 -1.20 -2.20 15.38
N ARG A 237 -0.14 -1.56 15.92
CA ARG A 237 -0.18 -0.96 17.27
C ARG A 237 -1.14 0.25 17.33
N VAL A 238 -1.23 1.04 16.28
CA VAL A 238 -2.19 2.16 16.21
C VAL A 238 -3.61 1.70 15.85
N GLU A 239 -3.87 0.38 15.82
CA GLU A 239 -5.15 -0.24 15.46
C GLU A 239 -5.71 0.22 14.10
N GLY A 240 -4.84 0.71 13.24
CA GLY A 240 -5.20 1.28 11.96
C GLY A 240 -5.34 0.25 10.86
N GLY A 241 -6.41 0.37 10.10
CA GLY A 241 -6.52 -0.20 8.76
C GLY A 241 -5.97 0.79 7.71
N CYS A 242 -6.20 0.50 6.44
CA CYS A 242 -5.77 1.37 5.31
C CYS A 242 -6.45 2.77 5.29
N GLN A 243 -7.26 3.12 6.27
CA GLN A 243 -8.16 4.27 6.26
C GLN A 243 -7.94 5.24 7.42
N ILE A 244 -6.71 5.34 7.86
CA ILE A 244 -6.31 6.30 8.91
C ILE A 244 -5.30 7.30 8.34
N PRO A 245 -5.23 8.50 8.93
CA PRO A 245 -4.28 9.52 8.50
C PRO A 245 -2.88 9.26 9.07
N VAL A 246 -2.33 8.10 8.75
CA VAL A 246 -1.02 7.61 9.20
C VAL A 246 -0.13 7.33 8.01
N GLY A 247 1.10 7.80 8.07
CA GLY A 247 2.17 7.47 7.13
C GLY A 247 3.33 6.81 7.86
N VAL A 248 3.91 5.77 7.26
CA VAL A 248 5.09 5.10 7.81
C VAL A 248 6.00 4.69 6.65
N TYR A 249 7.27 4.90 6.84
CA TYR A 249 8.29 4.46 5.90
C TYR A 249 9.49 3.91 6.66
N ALA A 250 9.93 2.73 6.29
CA ALA A 250 11.14 2.12 6.80
C ALA A 250 12.08 1.74 5.65
N GLU A 251 13.38 1.85 5.89
CA GLU A 251 14.43 1.42 4.97
C GLU A 251 15.64 0.89 5.74
N VAL A 252 16.30 -0.11 5.18
CA VAL A 252 17.57 -0.61 5.70
C VAL A 252 18.69 0.20 5.06
N GLY A 253 19.43 0.92 5.88
CA GLY A 253 20.56 1.74 5.47
C GLY A 253 21.90 1.02 5.61
N GLU A 254 22.99 1.79 5.52
CA GLU A 254 24.35 1.31 5.70
C GLU A 254 24.53 0.62 7.07
N GLY A 255 25.38 -0.39 7.13
CA GLY A 255 25.64 -1.12 8.37
C GLY A 255 24.48 -2.00 8.84
N ASN A 256 23.50 -2.31 7.97
CA ASN A 256 22.33 -3.11 8.30
C ASN A 256 21.49 -2.49 9.44
N VAL A 257 21.38 -1.16 9.44
CA VAL A 257 20.57 -0.39 10.36
C VAL A 257 19.22 -0.07 9.73
N LEU A 258 18.14 -0.43 10.41
CA LEU A 258 16.79 -0.07 10.02
C LEU A 258 16.46 1.36 10.47
N HIS A 259 16.07 2.20 9.54
CA HIS A 259 15.54 3.54 9.79
C HIS A 259 14.04 3.54 9.58
N VAL A 260 13.29 4.05 10.54
CA VAL A 260 11.83 4.13 10.48
C VAL A 260 11.39 5.56 10.74
N GLU A 261 10.55 6.09 9.88
CA GLU A 261 9.91 7.39 10.05
C GLU A 261 8.39 7.20 10.00
N ALA A 262 7.68 7.81 10.94
CA ALA A 262 6.23 7.69 11.02
C ALA A 262 5.56 9.02 11.37
N MET A 263 4.27 9.13 11.02
CA MET A 263 3.43 10.25 11.40
C MET A 263 1.97 9.81 11.63
N ILE A 264 1.32 10.50 12.56
CA ILE A 264 -0.13 10.51 12.79
C ILE A 264 -0.60 11.94 12.65
N ALA A 265 -1.63 12.22 11.85
CA ALA A 265 -2.14 13.58 11.66
C ALA A 265 -3.66 13.66 11.79
N SER A 266 -4.18 14.83 12.15
CA SER A 266 -5.61 15.12 12.03
C SER A 266 -6.00 15.26 10.55
N ILE A 267 -7.26 14.96 10.21
CA ILE A 267 -7.72 14.93 8.80
C ILE A 267 -7.62 16.30 8.14
N ASP A 268 -7.70 17.37 8.92
CA ASP A 268 -7.53 18.76 8.48
C ASP A 268 -6.06 19.20 8.36
N GLY A 269 -5.11 18.36 8.78
CA GLY A 269 -3.69 18.65 8.75
C GLY A 269 -3.18 19.63 9.82
N MET A 270 -4.05 20.08 10.72
CA MET A 270 -3.70 21.10 11.74
C MET A 270 -2.81 20.53 12.85
N ARG A 271 -2.90 19.26 13.13
CA ARG A 271 -2.08 18.56 14.13
C ARG A 271 -1.35 17.41 13.48
N VAL A 272 -0.03 17.38 13.65
CA VAL A 272 0.84 16.33 13.09
C VAL A 272 1.84 15.91 14.17
N CYS A 273 1.72 14.65 14.59
CA CYS A 273 2.74 13.98 15.39
C CYS A 273 3.65 13.19 14.43
N ARG A 274 4.95 13.50 14.40
CA ARG A 274 5.92 12.87 13.49
C ARG A 274 7.23 12.62 14.23
N SER A 275 7.78 11.42 14.09
CA SER A 275 9.05 11.04 14.71
C SER A 275 9.80 10.02 13.86
N ARG A 276 11.05 9.76 14.26
CA ARG A 276 11.96 8.81 13.63
C ARG A 276 12.60 7.92 14.67
N SER A 277 12.83 6.68 14.31
CA SER A 277 13.58 5.72 15.13
C SER A 277 14.52 4.92 14.24
N MET A 278 15.56 4.34 14.84
CA MET A 278 16.48 3.45 14.15
C MET A 278 16.98 2.35 15.08
N GLY A 279 17.41 1.25 14.51
CA GLY A 279 17.97 0.15 15.27
C GLY A 279 18.37 -1.04 14.39
N ALA A 280 18.69 -2.14 15.03
CA ALA A 280 19.06 -3.36 14.34
C ALA A 280 17.87 -3.96 13.57
N VAL A 281 18.12 -4.53 12.39
CA VAL A 281 17.10 -5.10 11.49
C VAL A 281 16.28 -6.21 12.16
N ASP A 282 16.90 -7.01 13.05
CA ASP A 282 16.24 -8.06 13.80
C ASP A 282 15.25 -7.54 14.86
N ALA A 283 15.35 -6.27 15.24
CA ALA A 283 14.43 -5.58 16.13
C ALA A 283 13.29 -4.83 15.41
N ALA A 284 13.09 -5.04 14.12
CA ALA A 284 12.18 -4.28 13.27
C ALA A 284 10.77 -4.09 13.87
N GLU A 285 10.12 -5.16 14.30
CA GLU A 285 8.79 -5.06 14.91
C GLU A 285 8.80 -4.25 16.21
N LYS A 286 9.82 -4.43 17.06
CA LYS A 286 9.96 -3.68 18.33
C LYS A 286 10.13 -2.19 18.06
N ILE A 287 10.93 -1.84 17.05
CA ILE A 287 11.13 -0.44 16.63
C ILE A 287 9.81 0.16 16.16
N GLY A 288 9.05 -0.56 15.32
CA GLY A 288 7.75 -0.11 14.84
C GLY A 288 6.74 0.12 15.98
N VAL A 289 6.66 -0.81 16.94
CA VAL A 289 5.77 -0.69 18.11
C VAL A 289 6.20 0.48 19.00
N ALA A 290 7.49 0.61 19.31
CA ALA A 290 8.00 1.68 20.18
C ALA A 290 7.73 3.07 19.57
N LEU A 291 7.95 3.23 18.25
CA LEU A 291 7.66 4.47 17.54
C LEU A 291 6.14 4.77 17.51
N ALA A 292 5.30 3.75 17.44
CA ALA A 292 3.85 3.92 17.53
C ALA A 292 3.43 4.45 18.90
N GLU A 293 3.95 3.87 19.99
CA GLU A 293 3.66 4.34 21.36
C GLU A 293 4.12 5.77 21.57
N GLU A 294 5.32 6.12 21.13
CA GLU A 294 5.84 7.49 21.19
C GLU A 294 4.89 8.49 20.53
N LEU A 295 4.42 8.19 19.31
CA LEU A 295 3.51 9.09 18.59
C LEU A 295 2.10 9.12 19.19
N LEU A 296 1.63 8.01 19.73
CA LEU A 296 0.37 7.94 20.45
C LEU A 296 0.40 8.82 21.70
N ASP A 297 1.49 8.78 22.47
CA ASP A 297 1.67 9.59 23.69
C ASP A 297 1.93 11.06 23.38
N ALA A 298 2.49 11.37 22.21
CA ALA A 298 2.68 12.74 21.71
C ALA A 298 1.40 13.43 21.21
N GLY A 299 0.23 12.83 21.42
CA GLY A 299 -1.08 13.36 21.01
C GLY A 299 -1.78 12.59 19.90
N GLY A 300 -1.14 11.54 19.36
CA GLY A 300 -1.71 10.68 18.34
C GLY A 300 -2.99 9.99 18.77
N ARG A 301 -3.13 9.61 20.07
CA ARG A 301 -4.36 9.00 20.63
C ARG A 301 -5.55 9.91 20.47
N ASP A 302 -5.41 11.19 20.78
CA ASP A 302 -6.52 12.15 20.69
C ASP A 302 -6.93 12.35 19.23
N ILE A 303 -5.95 12.44 18.32
CA ILE A 303 -6.21 12.55 16.88
C ILE A 303 -6.99 11.32 16.36
N LEU A 304 -6.57 10.11 16.73
CA LEU A 304 -7.23 8.88 16.29
C LEU A 304 -8.61 8.71 16.91
N LYS A 305 -8.80 9.11 18.16
CA LYS A 305 -10.09 9.07 18.84
C LYS A 305 -11.15 9.95 18.15
N GLU A 306 -10.77 11.10 17.61
CA GLU A 306 -11.69 12.00 16.87
C GLU A 306 -12.27 11.36 15.61
N ILE A 307 -11.59 10.37 15.05
CA ILE A 307 -12.07 9.59 13.88
C ILE A 307 -12.63 8.23 14.27
N GLY A 308 -12.89 8.00 15.57
CA GLY A 308 -13.52 6.78 16.08
C GLY A 308 -12.58 5.60 16.26
N ILE A 309 -11.28 5.82 16.35
CA ILE A 309 -10.27 4.77 16.57
C ILE A 309 -9.77 4.85 18.02
N THR A 310 -9.85 3.73 18.73
CA THR A 310 -9.33 3.57 20.10
C THR A 310 -8.02 2.79 20.02
N ALA A 311 -6.87 3.47 20.12
CA ALA A 311 -5.53 2.90 20.03
C ALA A 311 -4.89 2.67 21.42
#